data_9f97f686028d122d7d3685f3b2409de9
#
_entry.id   9f97f686028d122d7d3685f3b2409de9
#
_cell.length_a   1.000
_cell.length_b   1.000
_cell.length_c   1.000
_cell.angle_alpha   90.00
_cell.angle_beta   90.00
_cell.angle_gamma   90.00
#
_symmetry.space_group_name_H-M   'P 1'
#
loop_
_entity.id
_entity.type
_entity.pdbx_description
1 polymer ?
#
loop_
_entity_poly.entity_id
_entity_poly.type
_entity_poly.pdbx_seq_one_letter_code
_entity_poly.pdbx_strand_id
1 'polypeptide(L)'
;IEGRGFAFEGMLAGLFNGEPMEAGGKEDIKVGNDYYSIKQSNPGDAWDTGSLMGGFKFAKENMVNDGFSEEEIPPTPVDLMVAGEDYIGYKAQMLTESFKATNGQPLQWIFAHVLNDKQIEYEVLDSEELISAILSSDCSKGTGSKA
;
A
#
# COMPACT_ATOMS: atom_id res chain seq x y z
N ILE A 1 5.50 -11.23 19.04
CA ILE A 1 4.94 -10.91 17.73
C ILE A 1 5.50 -9.61 17.20
N GLU A 2 5.50 -8.55 18.01
CA GLU A 2 6.12 -7.29 17.63
C GLU A 2 7.62 -7.47 17.38
N GLY A 3 8.29 -8.20 18.28
CA GLY A 3 9.70 -8.52 18.11
C GLY A 3 9.96 -9.35 16.86
N ARG A 4 9.00 -10.19 16.46
CA ARG A 4 9.11 -10.98 15.24
C ARG A 4 9.08 -10.12 13.99
N GLY A 5 8.20 -9.10 13.95
CA GLY A 5 8.15 -8.16 12.84
C GLY A 5 9.44 -7.38 12.69
N PHE A 6 10.01 -6.91 13.79
CA PHE A 6 11.29 -6.23 13.80
C PHE A 6 12.43 -7.14 13.32
N ALA A 7 12.46 -8.38 13.77
CA ALA A 7 13.47 -9.33 13.35
C ALA A 7 13.40 -9.60 11.84
N PHE A 8 12.18 -9.72 11.32
CA PHE A 8 11.94 -9.94 9.90
C PHE A 8 12.41 -8.76 9.04
N GLU A 9 12.05 -7.55 9.42
CA GLU A 9 12.46 -6.33 8.73
C GLU A 9 13.97 -6.17 8.74
N GLY A 10 14.61 -6.42 9.90
CA GLY A 10 16.06 -6.37 10.01
C GLY A 10 16.75 -7.41 9.14
N MET A 11 16.19 -8.61 9.07
CA MET A 11 16.70 -9.67 8.21
C MET A 11 16.61 -9.28 6.74
N LEU A 12 15.47 -8.75 6.30
CA LEU A 12 15.30 -8.30 4.92
C LEU A 12 16.20 -7.11 4.60
N ALA A 13 16.36 -6.17 5.51
CA ALA A 13 17.29 -5.06 5.32
C ALA A 13 18.73 -5.59 5.09
N GLY A 14 19.14 -6.59 5.86
CA GLY A 14 20.44 -7.23 5.67
C GLY A 14 20.57 -7.92 4.32
N LEU A 15 19.55 -8.66 3.90
CA LEU A 15 19.54 -9.37 2.63
C LEU A 15 19.67 -8.43 1.43
N PHE A 16 19.01 -7.29 1.49
CA PHE A 16 19.02 -6.31 0.41
C PHE A 16 20.07 -5.23 0.59
N ASN A 17 20.93 -5.37 1.59
CA ASN A 17 21.96 -4.37 1.94
C ASN A 17 21.32 -2.99 2.16
N GLY A 18 20.17 -2.99 2.83
CA GLY A 18 19.40 -1.78 3.11
C GLY A 18 19.54 -1.31 4.54
N GLU A 19 18.99 -0.14 4.82
CA GLU A 19 18.96 0.46 6.14
C GLU A 19 17.53 0.44 6.69
N PRO A 20 17.31 -0.05 7.92
CA PRO A 20 16.01 0.06 8.58
C PRO A 20 15.64 1.54 8.75
N MET A 21 14.36 1.86 8.60
CA MET A 21 13.85 3.21 8.76
C MET A 21 13.18 3.37 10.12
N GLU A 22 13.20 4.60 10.64
CA GLU A 22 12.50 4.92 11.87
C GLU A 22 10.98 4.91 11.64
N ALA A 23 10.23 4.67 12.72
CA ALA A 23 8.78 4.69 12.68
C ALA A 23 8.25 6.09 12.30
N GLY A 24 7.10 6.14 11.65
CA GLY A 24 6.41 7.38 11.30
C GLY A 24 5.94 7.47 9.86
N GLY A 25 6.51 6.68 8.96
CA GLY A 25 6.08 6.61 7.57
C GLY A 25 5.75 5.18 7.17
N LYS A 26 5.42 4.98 5.91
CA LYS A 26 5.16 3.64 5.37
C LYS A 26 6.43 2.91 4.98
N GLU A 27 7.53 3.62 4.82
CA GLU A 27 8.81 3.04 4.47
C GLU A 27 9.42 2.30 5.67
N ASP A 28 9.86 1.07 5.43
CA ASP A 28 10.46 0.21 6.44
C ASP A 28 11.97 0.08 6.28
N ILE A 29 12.44 0.07 5.03
CA ILE A 29 13.87 0.02 4.73
C ILE A 29 14.20 0.93 3.56
N LYS A 30 15.46 1.32 3.48
CA LYS A 30 16.02 2.08 2.37
C LYS A 30 17.15 1.28 1.74
N VAL A 31 17.11 1.08 0.44
CA VAL A 31 18.19 0.44 -0.32
C VAL A 31 18.60 1.40 -1.43
N GLY A 32 19.82 1.93 -1.33
CA GLY A 32 20.26 2.98 -2.26
C GLY A 32 19.37 4.22 -2.14
N ASN A 33 18.73 4.60 -3.23
CA ASN A 33 17.81 5.74 -3.26
C ASN A 33 16.34 5.32 -3.19
N ASP A 34 16.06 4.03 -3.05
CA ASP A 34 14.71 3.49 -3.03
C ASP A 34 14.23 3.19 -1.62
N TYR A 35 12.95 3.45 -1.38
CA TYR A 35 12.31 3.16 -0.10
C TYR A 35 11.33 2.02 -0.28
N TYR A 36 11.38 1.06 0.63
CA TYR A 36 10.58 -0.16 0.58
C TYR A 36 9.65 -0.24 1.78
N SER A 37 8.40 -0.59 1.52
CA SER A 37 7.47 -1.03 2.54
C SER A 37 7.45 -2.55 2.53
N ILE A 38 7.54 -3.15 3.72
CA ILE A 38 7.57 -4.60 3.88
C ILE A 38 6.24 -5.04 4.46
N LYS A 39 5.59 -5.97 3.78
CA LYS A 39 4.35 -6.58 4.26
C LYS A 39 4.57 -8.07 4.43
N GLN A 40 4.19 -8.58 5.59
CA GLN A 40 4.30 -9.99 5.92
C GLN A 40 2.90 -10.56 6.15
N SER A 41 2.66 -11.73 5.62
CA SER A 41 1.37 -12.41 5.77
C SER A 41 1.59 -13.91 5.78
N ASN A 42 0.63 -14.64 6.33
CA ASN A 42 0.57 -16.09 6.20
C ASN A 42 -0.05 -16.44 4.84
N PRO A 43 0.33 -17.61 4.26
CA PRO A 43 -0.30 -18.04 3.01
C PRO A 43 -1.82 -18.07 3.13
N GLY A 44 -2.51 -17.50 2.15
CA GLY A 44 -3.96 -17.45 2.12
C GLY A 44 -4.60 -16.24 2.79
N ASP A 45 -3.85 -15.46 3.55
CA ASP A 45 -4.35 -14.24 4.16
C ASP A 45 -4.30 -13.06 3.16
N ALA A 46 -5.20 -12.10 3.35
CA ALA A 46 -5.19 -10.89 2.57
C ALA A 46 -4.02 -9.98 2.97
N TRP A 47 -3.54 -9.20 2.02
CA TRP A 47 -2.51 -8.20 2.25
C TRP A 47 -3.13 -6.90 2.75
N ASP A 48 -2.48 -6.26 3.72
CA ASP A 48 -2.87 -4.96 4.22
C ASP A 48 -1.82 -3.93 3.79
N THR A 49 -2.22 -2.99 2.95
CA THR A 49 -1.32 -1.96 2.43
C THR A 49 -1.27 -0.70 3.31
N GLY A 50 -1.99 -0.70 4.42
CA GLY A 50 -2.03 0.42 5.36
C GLY A 50 -3.12 1.44 5.04
N SER A 51 -3.06 2.58 5.72
CA SER A 51 -4.09 3.61 5.61
C SER A 51 -4.12 4.27 4.23
N LEU A 52 -5.31 4.48 3.71
CA LEU A 52 -5.55 5.19 2.46
C LEU A 52 -6.11 6.61 2.69
N MET A 53 -6.19 7.06 3.95
CA MET A 53 -6.82 8.34 4.28
C MET A 53 -6.12 9.55 3.65
N GLY A 54 -4.79 9.57 3.62
CA GLY A 54 -4.05 10.69 3.01
C GLY A 54 -4.36 10.83 1.53
N GLY A 55 -4.32 9.72 0.81
CA GLY A 55 -4.67 9.70 -0.60
C GLY A 55 -6.14 9.97 -0.85
N PHE A 56 -7.01 9.51 0.06
CA PHE A 56 -8.44 9.77 -0.04
C PHE A 56 -8.75 11.27 0.04
N LYS A 57 -8.12 11.98 0.96
CA LYS A 57 -8.29 13.44 1.07
C LYS A 57 -7.93 14.14 -0.23
N PHE A 58 -6.82 13.74 -0.83
CA PHE A 58 -6.38 14.29 -2.11
C PHE A 58 -7.39 14.01 -3.23
N ALA A 59 -7.85 12.77 -3.36
CA ALA A 59 -8.84 12.40 -4.37
C ALA A 59 -10.17 13.12 -4.15
N LYS A 60 -10.60 13.28 -2.91
CA LYS A 60 -11.81 14.00 -2.55
C LYS A 60 -11.74 15.46 -2.97
N GLU A 61 -10.63 16.14 -2.71
CA GLU A 61 -10.42 17.51 -3.14
C GLU A 61 -10.52 17.62 -4.65
N ASN A 62 -9.97 16.68 -5.38
CA ASN A 62 -10.05 16.67 -6.85
C ASN A 62 -11.47 16.45 -7.34
N MET A 63 -12.24 15.58 -6.69
CA MET A 63 -13.65 15.40 -7.03
C MET A 63 -14.45 16.69 -6.81
N VAL A 64 -14.24 17.38 -5.71
CA VAL A 64 -14.88 18.68 -5.45
C VAL A 64 -14.50 19.68 -6.54
N ASN A 65 -13.22 19.78 -6.87
CA ASN A 65 -12.75 20.71 -7.90
C ASN A 65 -13.29 20.38 -9.30
N ASP A 66 -13.58 19.11 -9.55
CA ASP A 66 -14.13 18.65 -10.83
C ASP A 66 -15.66 18.80 -10.90
N GLY A 67 -16.28 19.31 -9.84
CA GLY A 67 -17.70 19.64 -9.84
C GLY A 67 -18.62 18.54 -9.29
N PHE A 68 -18.06 17.53 -8.63
CA PHE A 68 -18.88 16.49 -7.99
C PHE A 68 -19.68 17.07 -6.84
N SER A 69 -20.95 16.67 -6.76
CA SER A 69 -21.78 17.03 -5.61
C SER A 69 -21.40 16.17 -4.40
N GLU A 70 -21.78 16.62 -3.22
CA GLU A 70 -21.51 15.89 -1.99
C GLU A 70 -22.05 14.45 -2.05
N GLU A 71 -23.22 14.27 -2.67
CA GLU A 71 -23.84 12.95 -2.82
C GLU A 71 -23.07 12.03 -3.77
N GLU A 72 -22.36 12.60 -4.73
CA GLU A 72 -21.58 11.85 -5.70
C GLU A 72 -20.20 11.45 -5.17
N ILE A 73 -19.75 12.06 -4.09
CA ILE A 73 -18.44 11.79 -3.51
C ILE A 73 -18.55 10.65 -2.51
N PRO A 74 -17.84 9.52 -2.74
CA PRO A 74 -17.82 8.43 -1.75
C PRO A 74 -17.30 8.93 -0.40
N PRO A 75 -17.97 8.59 0.72
CA PRO A 75 -17.63 9.18 2.02
C PRO A 75 -16.38 8.62 2.69
N THR A 76 -15.92 7.45 2.27
CA THR A 76 -14.74 6.80 2.87
C THR A 76 -13.85 6.20 1.79
N PRO A 77 -12.57 5.89 2.13
CA PRO A 77 -11.69 5.19 1.19
C PRO A 77 -12.26 3.87 0.68
N VAL A 78 -12.91 3.10 1.56
CA VAL A 78 -13.55 1.83 1.17
C VAL A 78 -14.64 2.08 0.14
N ASP A 79 -15.48 3.08 0.39
CA ASP A 79 -16.56 3.43 -0.53
C ASP A 79 -16.01 3.85 -1.90
N LEU A 80 -14.91 4.57 -1.93
CA LEU A 80 -14.26 4.91 -3.19
C LEU A 80 -13.75 3.67 -3.90
N MET A 81 -13.09 2.76 -3.17
CA MET A 81 -12.57 1.54 -3.79
C MET A 81 -13.63 0.64 -4.40
N VAL A 82 -14.83 0.60 -3.82
CA VAL A 82 -15.93 -0.23 -4.35
C VAL A 82 -16.82 0.55 -5.34
N ALA A 83 -16.56 1.82 -5.56
CA ALA A 83 -17.32 2.63 -6.52
C ALA A 83 -17.07 2.15 -7.95
N GLY A 84 -17.93 2.55 -8.88
CA GLY A 84 -17.89 2.11 -10.26
C GLY A 84 -16.73 2.65 -11.08
N GLU A 85 -16.74 2.29 -12.36
CA GLU A 85 -15.66 2.63 -13.30
C GLU A 85 -15.47 4.15 -13.48
N ASP A 86 -16.51 4.94 -13.27
CA ASP A 86 -16.43 6.40 -13.38
C ASP A 86 -15.44 7.00 -12.36
N TYR A 87 -15.11 6.25 -11.31
CA TYR A 87 -14.23 6.71 -10.25
C TYR A 87 -12.82 6.16 -10.36
N ILE A 88 -12.50 5.44 -11.43
CA ILE A 88 -11.19 4.73 -11.52
C ILE A 88 -10.00 5.70 -11.46
N GLY A 89 -10.12 6.87 -12.04
CA GLY A 89 -9.06 7.89 -11.96
C GLY A 89 -8.83 8.37 -10.53
N TYR A 90 -9.89 8.52 -9.76
CA TYR A 90 -9.80 8.95 -8.36
C TYR A 90 -9.29 7.82 -7.45
N LYS A 91 -9.63 6.57 -7.75
CA LYS A 91 -9.04 5.42 -7.07
C LYS A 91 -7.54 5.39 -7.27
N ALA A 92 -7.08 5.58 -8.51
CA ALA A 92 -5.67 5.64 -8.83
C ALA A 92 -4.97 6.79 -8.11
N GLN A 93 -5.58 7.97 -8.04
CA GLN A 93 -5.06 9.11 -7.29
C GLN A 93 -4.90 8.80 -5.82
N MET A 94 -5.91 8.20 -5.21
CA MET A 94 -5.89 7.82 -3.80
C MET A 94 -4.75 6.86 -3.51
N LEU A 95 -4.59 5.82 -4.33
CA LEU A 95 -3.55 4.82 -4.15
C LEU A 95 -2.16 5.42 -4.38
N THR A 96 -2.00 6.22 -5.43
CA THR A 96 -0.72 6.86 -5.74
C THR A 96 -0.25 7.77 -4.61
N GLU A 97 -1.15 8.60 -4.08
CA GLU A 97 -0.80 9.49 -2.97
C GLU A 97 -0.58 8.75 -1.66
N SER A 98 -1.29 7.64 -1.43
CA SER A 98 -1.13 6.85 -0.22
C SER A 98 0.16 6.01 -0.23
N PHE A 99 0.66 5.65 -1.41
CA PHE A 99 1.81 4.76 -1.56
C PHE A 99 3.11 5.54 -1.76
N LYS A 100 3.31 6.57 -0.95
CA LYS A 100 4.52 7.39 -0.99
C LYS A 100 5.28 7.31 0.32
N ALA A 101 6.61 7.36 0.22
CA ALA A 101 7.47 7.53 1.38
C ALA A 101 7.29 8.94 1.97
N THR A 102 7.83 9.17 3.14
CA THR A 102 7.74 10.47 3.82
C THR A 102 8.30 11.60 2.96
N ASN A 103 9.31 11.32 2.13
CA ASN A 103 9.89 12.32 1.23
C ASN A 103 9.09 12.55 -0.05
N GLY A 104 7.96 11.89 -0.23
CA GLY A 104 7.11 12.03 -1.41
C GLY A 104 7.44 11.08 -2.57
N GLN A 105 8.48 10.29 -2.44
CA GLN A 105 8.91 9.35 -3.46
C GLN A 105 7.99 8.12 -3.46
N PRO A 106 7.65 7.54 -4.64
CA PRO A 106 6.86 6.32 -4.65
C PRO A 106 7.57 5.18 -3.93
N LEU A 107 6.80 4.39 -3.17
CA LEU A 107 7.33 3.23 -2.46
C LEU A 107 7.56 2.06 -3.40
N GLN A 108 8.57 1.27 -3.05
CA GLN A 108 8.70 -0.10 -3.52
C GLN A 108 8.10 -1.00 -2.44
N TRP A 109 7.64 -2.17 -2.82
CA TRP A 109 6.91 -3.06 -1.91
C TRP A 109 7.53 -4.44 -1.91
N ILE A 110 7.69 -5.01 -0.73
CA ILE A 110 8.12 -6.39 -0.55
C ILE A 110 6.97 -7.12 0.15
N PHE A 111 6.35 -8.05 -0.55
CA PHE A 111 5.29 -8.90 -0.01
C PHE A 111 5.90 -10.27 0.29
N ALA A 112 5.88 -10.67 1.53
CA ALA A 112 6.56 -11.88 1.97
C ALA A 112 5.65 -12.81 2.74
N HIS A 113 5.72 -14.12 2.42
CA HIS A 113 5.11 -15.19 3.18
C HIS A 113 6.21 -16.02 3.84
N VAL A 114 6.11 -16.19 5.14
CA VAL A 114 6.98 -17.13 5.87
C VAL A 114 6.33 -18.51 5.79
N LEU A 115 6.94 -19.40 5.02
CA LEU A 115 6.40 -20.73 4.80
C LEU A 115 6.75 -21.68 5.95
N ASN A 116 7.98 -21.57 6.46
CA ASN A 116 8.46 -22.34 7.61
C ASN A 116 9.75 -21.69 8.14
N ASP A 117 10.42 -22.30 9.10
CA ASP A 117 11.63 -21.77 9.74
C ASP A 117 12.79 -21.51 8.77
N LYS A 118 12.75 -22.10 7.59
CA LYS A 118 13.84 -22.07 6.61
C LYS A 118 13.48 -21.44 5.28
N GLN A 119 12.19 -21.16 5.04
CA GLN A 119 11.72 -20.72 3.73
C GLN A 119 10.84 -19.49 3.84
N ILE A 120 11.19 -18.49 3.05
CA ILE A 120 10.39 -17.29 2.85
C ILE A 120 10.16 -17.14 1.35
N GLU A 121 8.91 -16.98 0.98
CA GLU A 121 8.53 -16.61 -0.38
C GLU A 121 8.26 -15.12 -0.42
N TYR A 122 8.84 -14.41 -1.37
CA TYR A 122 8.61 -12.97 -1.45
C TYR A 122 8.49 -12.50 -2.89
N GLU A 123 7.80 -11.37 -3.06
CA GLU A 123 7.66 -10.69 -4.33
C GLU A 123 7.95 -9.20 -4.14
N VAL A 124 8.66 -8.60 -5.07
CA VAL A 124 8.98 -7.17 -5.05
C VAL A 124 8.18 -6.49 -6.16
N LEU A 125 7.41 -5.48 -5.81
CA LEU A 125 6.60 -4.70 -6.75
C LEU A 125 6.89 -3.22 -6.54
N ASP A 126 6.90 -2.44 -7.64
CA ASP A 126 6.82 -0.99 -7.47
C ASP A 126 5.36 -0.58 -7.23
N SER A 127 5.15 0.69 -6.87
CA SER A 127 3.80 1.17 -6.57
C SER A 127 2.89 1.15 -7.79
N GLU A 128 3.41 1.38 -8.98
CA GLU A 128 2.63 1.34 -10.21
C GLU A 128 2.11 -0.07 -10.48
N GLU A 129 2.97 -1.07 -10.33
CA GLU A 129 2.57 -2.48 -10.48
C GLU A 129 1.54 -2.89 -9.43
N LEU A 130 1.74 -2.46 -8.18
CA LEU A 130 0.81 -2.75 -7.10
C LEU A 130 -0.54 -2.10 -7.34
N ILE A 131 -0.56 -0.83 -7.74
CA ILE A 131 -1.80 -0.10 -8.03
C ILE A 131 -2.55 -0.78 -9.17
N SER A 132 -1.86 -1.18 -10.24
CA SER A 132 -2.49 -1.90 -11.35
C SER A 132 -3.12 -3.21 -10.88
N ALA A 133 -2.44 -3.95 -10.02
CA ALA A 133 -2.98 -5.20 -9.47
C ALA A 133 -4.22 -4.95 -8.61
N ILE A 134 -4.20 -3.92 -7.78
CA ILE A 134 -5.35 -3.57 -6.94
C ILE A 134 -6.54 -3.15 -7.78
N LEU A 135 -6.33 -2.30 -8.78
CA LEU A 135 -7.41 -1.81 -9.63
C LEU A 135 -8.01 -2.91 -10.51
N SER A 136 -7.24 -3.96 -10.80
CA SER A 136 -7.71 -5.13 -11.56
C SER A 136 -8.43 -6.16 -10.68
N SER A 137 -8.33 -6.06 -9.36
CA SER A 137 -8.95 -6.99 -8.44
C SER A 137 -10.41 -6.61 -8.16
N ASP A 138 -11.19 -7.57 -7.65
CA ASP A 138 -12.57 -7.33 -7.22
C ASP A 138 -12.58 -6.77 -5.81
N CYS A 139 -12.68 -5.44 -5.69
CA CYS A 139 -12.72 -4.76 -4.42
C CYS A 139 -14.11 -4.78 -3.74
N SER A 140 -15.14 -5.30 -4.44
CA SER A 140 -16.49 -5.31 -3.89
C SER A 140 -16.65 -6.20 -2.66
N LYS A 141 -15.73 -7.12 -2.43
CA LYS A 141 -15.76 -8.09 -1.33
C LYS A 141 -14.75 -7.79 -0.24
N GLY A 142 -13.89 -6.81 -0.46
CA GLY A 142 -12.82 -6.49 0.47
C GLY A 142 -13.02 -5.19 1.20
N THR A 143 -12.15 -4.93 2.15
CA THR A 143 -12.01 -3.60 2.72
C THR A 143 -11.02 -2.82 1.85
N GLY A 144 -11.16 -1.52 1.75
CA GLY A 144 -10.31 -0.71 0.89
C GLY A 144 -8.83 -0.74 1.25
N SER A 145 -8.46 -1.19 2.43
CA SER A 145 -7.08 -1.28 2.88
C SER A 145 -6.46 -2.66 2.72
N LYS A 146 -7.19 -3.63 2.19
CA LYS A 146 -6.69 -5.00 2.00
C LYS A 146 -6.81 -5.41 0.54
N ALA A 147 -5.73 -5.91 0.02
CA ALA A 147 -5.64 -6.34 -1.38
C ALA A 147 -5.63 -7.86 -1.49
#